data_ee90f4acc40ced6b32aff128e25d9eaf
#
_entry.id   ee90f4acc40ced6b32aff128e25d9eaf
#
_cell.length_a   1.000
_cell.length_b   1.000
_cell.length_c   1.000
_cell.angle_alpha   90.00
_cell.angle_beta   90.00
_cell.angle_gamma   90.00
#
_symmetry.space_group_name_H-M   'P 1'
#
loop_
_entity.id
_entity.type
_entity.pdbx_description
1 polymer ?
#
loop_
_entity_poly.entity_id
_entity_poly.type
_entity_poly.pdbx_seq_one_letter_code
_entity_poly.pdbx_strand_id
1 'polypeptide(L)'
;LATIFEMAKPYLEEAGRLTDKSEKMVELYKPQMKSVDEIIPLTDLFFSDFPELTDAEREVMAGETVPVVLEAFKAKLEAMTDEEFVTENIFPQIKAVQKETGIKGKNLFMPIRIAVSGEMHGPELPNTIEVLGKEKVLSRLQKYV
;
A
#
# COMPACT_ATOMS: atom_id res chain seq x y z
N LEU A 1 -9.59 29.03 5.04
CA LEU A 1 -9.93 28.10 3.96
C LEU A 1 -10.00 26.66 4.46
N ALA A 2 -11.00 25.92 4.02
CA ALA A 2 -11.12 24.52 4.36
C ALA A 2 -9.98 23.71 3.73
N THR A 3 -9.44 22.75 4.47
CA THR A 3 -8.46 21.83 3.93
C THR A 3 -9.13 20.85 2.98
N ILE A 4 -8.36 20.19 2.14
CA ILE A 4 -8.89 19.14 1.24
C ILE A 4 -9.52 18.03 2.07
N PHE A 5 -8.94 17.70 3.22
CA PHE A 5 -9.51 16.71 4.12
C PHE A 5 -10.90 17.13 4.62
N GLU A 6 -11.06 18.39 5.04
CA GLU A 6 -12.36 18.89 5.50
C GLU A 6 -13.41 18.82 4.39
N MET A 7 -13.02 19.10 3.14
CA MET A 7 -13.92 19.00 2.00
C MET A 7 -14.26 17.54 1.66
N ALA A 8 -13.33 16.62 1.84
CA ALA A 8 -13.54 15.19 1.57
C ALA A 8 -14.31 14.47 2.68
N LYS A 9 -14.28 15.02 3.90
CA LYS A 9 -14.87 14.38 5.09
C LYS A 9 -16.33 13.96 4.92
N PRO A 10 -17.24 14.80 4.39
CA PRO A 10 -18.62 14.37 4.19
C PRO A 10 -18.76 13.18 3.26
N TYR A 11 -17.95 13.10 2.23
CA TYR A 11 -17.96 11.97 1.29
C TYR A 11 -17.50 10.68 1.97
N LEU A 12 -16.47 10.77 2.80
CA LEU A 12 -15.96 9.63 3.55
C LEU A 12 -16.96 9.14 4.58
N GLU A 13 -17.65 10.05 5.29
CA GLU A 13 -18.69 9.70 6.25
C GLU A 13 -19.84 8.98 5.57
N GLU A 14 -20.33 9.48 4.44
CA GLU A 14 -21.44 8.90 3.69
C GLU A 14 -21.09 7.49 3.20
N ALA A 15 -19.84 7.27 2.78
CA ALA A 15 -19.36 5.96 2.32
C ALA A 15 -19.00 5.01 3.48
N GLY A 16 -19.05 5.47 4.72
CA GLY A 16 -18.63 4.68 5.88
C GLY A 16 -17.13 4.48 5.98
N ARG A 17 -16.36 5.38 5.39
CA ARG A 17 -14.90 5.28 5.30
C ARG A 17 -14.14 6.28 6.15
N LEU A 18 -14.82 7.04 7.00
CA LEU A 18 -14.16 7.99 7.89
C LEU A 18 -13.49 7.26 9.05
N THR A 19 -12.17 7.27 9.08
CA THR A 19 -11.35 6.62 10.10
C THR A 19 -10.30 7.59 10.62
N ASP A 20 -9.55 7.19 11.63
CA ASP A 20 -8.43 7.96 12.15
C ASP A 20 -7.30 8.13 11.13
N LYS A 21 -7.29 7.30 10.08
CA LYS A 21 -6.31 7.38 8.99
C LYS A 21 -6.79 8.17 7.78
N SER A 22 -8.02 8.66 7.80
CA SER A 22 -8.63 9.35 6.64
C SER A 22 -7.83 10.58 6.20
N GLU A 23 -7.31 11.36 7.14
CA GLU A 23 -6.51 12.52 6.81
C GLU A 23 -5.24 12.13 6.04
N LYS A 24 -4.58 11.06 6.45
CA LYS A 24 -3.40 10.54 5.74
C LYS A 24 -3.75 10.04 4.35
N MET A 25 -4.91 9.40 4.17
CA MET A 25 -5.39 8.95 2.86
C MET A 25 -5.60 10.13 1.92
N VAL A 26 -6.22 11.20 2.40
CA VAL A 26 -6.44 12.40 1.60
C VAL A 26 -5.12 13.03 1.19
N GLU A 27 -4.18 13.19 2.12
CA GLU A 27 -2.87 13.74 1.82
C GLU A 27 -2.11 12.87 0.80
N LEU A 28 -2.26 11.56 0.89
CA LEU A 28 -1.60 10.61 0.01
C LEU A 28 -2.07 10.77 -1.44
N TYR A 29 -3.38 10.97 -1.65
CA TYR A 29 -3.98 11.06 -2.98
C TYR A 29 -4.15 12.48 -3.49
N LYS A 30 -3.93 13.49 -2.66
CA LYS A 30 -4.10 14.90 -3.01
C LYS A 30 -3.51 15.28 -4.37
N PRO A 31 -2.26 14.89 -4.71
CA PRO A 31 -1.70 15.24 -6.02
C PRO A 31 -2.44 14.66 -7.20
N GLN A 32 -3.19 13.58 -7.01
CA GLN A 32 -3.92 12.89 -8.08
C GLN A 32 -5.37 13.34 -8.22
N MET A 33 -5.94 13.92 -7.16
CA MET A 33 -7.36 14.30 -7.16
C MET A 33 -7.62 15.59 -7.92
N LYS A 34 -8.61 15.54 -8.80
CA LYS A 34 -9.15 16.72 -9.49
C LYS A 34 -10.33 17.29 -8.70
N SER A 35 -11.05 16.45 -8.00
CA SER A 35 -12.14 16.84 -7.10
C SER A 35 -12.14 15.93 -5.87
N VAL A 36 -12.75 16.42 -4.76
CA VAL A 36 -12.68 15.72 -3.47
C VAL A 36 -13.48 14.43 -3.43
N ASP A 37 -14.50 14.28 -4.27
CA ASP A 37 -15.29 13.05 -4.33
C ASP A 37 -14.51 11.87 -4.88
N GLU A 38 -13.41 12.11 -5.59
CA GLU A 38 -12.52 11.06 -6.09
C GLU A 38 -11.87 10.26 -4.96
N ILE A 39 -11.86 10.79 -3.72
CA ILE A 39 -11.30 10.07 -2.58
C ILE A 39 -11.98 8.71 -2.36
N ILE A 40 -13.24 8.57 -2.75
CA ILE A 40 -13.98 7.32 -2.56
C ILE A 40 -13.40 6.19 -3.44
N PRO A 41 -13.36 6.31 -4.79
CA PRO A 41 -12.75 5.25 -5.60
C PRO A 41 -11.25 5.08 -5.35
N LEU A 42 -10.52 6.16 -5.06
CA LEU A 42 -9.08 6.08 -4.82
C LEU A 42 -8.74 5.30 -3.54
N THR A 43 -9.61 5.34 -2.53
CA THR A 43 -9.37 4.64 -1.27
C THR A 43 -9.96 3.23 -1.22
N ASP A 44 -10.57 2.74 -2.29
CA ASP A 44 -11.14 1.39 -2.33
C ASP A 44 -10.14 0.33 -1.87
N LEU A 45 -8.87 0.45 -2.27
CA LEU A 45 -7.85 -0.53 -1.92
C LEU A 45 -7.64 -0.67 -0.40
N PHE A 46 -7.92 0.39 0.37
CA PHE A 46 -7.75 0.37 1.82
C PHE A 46 -8.91 -0.33 2.53
N PHE A 47 -10.05 -0.50 1.86
CA PHE A 47 -11.28 -1.06 2.45
C PHE A 47 -11.67 -2.40 1.83
N SER A 48 -11.00 -2.83 0.75
CA SER A 48 -11.18 -4.14 0.14
C SER A 48 -10.31 -5.18 0.87
N ASP A 49 -10.78 -6.42 0.92
CA ASP A 49 -10.00 -7.49 1.55
C ASP A 49 -8.78 -7.87 0.71
N PHE A 50 -8.99 -8.15 -0.57
CA PHE A 50 -7.92 -8.45 -1.51
C PHE A 50 -8.20 -7.79 -2.84
N PRO A 51 -7.25 -6.99 -3.38
CA PRO A 51 -7.41 -6.38 -4.69
C PRO A 51 -7.43 -7.45 -5.80
N GLU A 52 -8.29 -7.24 -6.80
CA GLU A 52 -8.28 -8.07 -7.99
C GLU A 52 -7.19 -7.58 -8.94
N LEU A 53 -6.44 -8.52 -9.49
CA LEU A 53 -5.33 -8.19 -10.40
C LEU A 53 -5.79 -8.28 -11.86
N THR A 54 -5.32 -7.33 -12.67
CA THR A 54 -5.47 -7.41 -14.13
C THR A 54 -4.43 -8.37 -14.69
N ASP A 55 -4.53 -8.70 -15.98
CA ASP A 55 -3.58 -9.60 -16.62
C ASP A 55 -2.13 -9.08 -16.53
N ALA A 56 -1.94 -7.78 -16.65
CA ALA A 56 -0.61 -7.17 -16.54
C ALA A 56 0.02 -7.38 -15.16
N GLU A 57 -0.76 -7.17 -14.09
CA GLU A 57 -0.30 -7.39 -12.74
C GLU A 57 -0.04 -8.86 -12.46
N ARG A 58 -0.89 -9.75 -12.96
CA ARG A 58 -0.71 -11.20 -12.82
C ARG A 58 0.57 -11.66 -13.49
N GLU A 59 0.90 -11.11 -14.65
CA GLU A 59 2.15 -11.42 -15.35
C GLU A 59 3.37 -11.04 -14.50
N VAL A 60 3.36 -9.87 -13.88
CA VAL A 60 4.43 -9.45 -12.97
C VAL A 60 4.54 -10.42 -11.80
N MET A 61 3.41 -10.79 -11.20
CA MET A 61 3.38 -11.66 -10.02
C MET A 61 3.75 -13.10 -10.33
N ALA A 62 3.79 -13.51 -11.60
CA ALA A 62 4.25 -14.82 -12.03
C ALA A 62 5.77 -14.93 -12.11
N GLY A 63 6.51 -13.85 -11.88
CA GLY A 63 7.97 -13.83 -11.93
C GLY A 63 8.61 -14.75 -10.90
N GLU A 64 9.75 -15.35 -11.25
CA GLU A 64 10.45 -16.30 -10.39
C GLU A 64 10.95 -15.67 -9.07
N THR A 65 11.28 -14.38 -9.09
CA THR A 65 11.81 -13.67 -7.91
C THR A 65 10.72 -13.17 -6.98
N VAL A 66 9.46 -13.15 -7.42
CA VAL A 66 8.35 -12.60 -6.64
C VAL A 66 8.18 -13.28 -5.28
N PRO A 67 8.12 -14.63 -5.18
CA PRO A 67 7.99 -15.26 -3.86
C PRO A 67 9.15 -14.93 -2.93
N VAL A 68 10.36 -14.82 -3.46
CA VAL A 68 11.55 -14.49 -2.68
C VAL A 68 11.43 -13.10 -2.08
N VAL A 69 11.04 -12.12 -2.90
CA VAL A 69 10.87 -10.73 -2.45
C VAL A 69 9.78 -10.63 -1.41
N LEU A 70 8.60 -11.20 -1.68
CA LEU A 70 7.44 -11.09 -0.79
C LEU A 70 7.66 -11.81 0.53
N GLU A 71 8.29 -12.98 0.51
CA GLU A 71 8.61 -13.72 1.73
C GLU A 71 9.59 -12.96 2.61
N ALA A 72 10.66 -12.41 2.01
CA ALA A 72 11.64 -11.62 2.72
C ALA A 72 11.04 -10.35 3.31
N PHE A 73 10.21 -9.65 2.54
CA PHE A 73 9.55 -8.43 3.00
C PHE A 73 8.56 -8.73 4.12
N LYS A 74 7.75 -9.77 3.96
CA LYS A 74 6.80 -10.20 4.99
C LYS A 74 7.50 -10.48 6.31
N ALA A 75 8.60 -11.23 6.28
CA ALA A 75 9.37 -11.55 7.49
C ALA A 75 9.86 -10.29 8.20
N LYS A 76 10.30 -9.29 7.44
CA LYS A 76 10.77 -8.02 8.01
C LYS A 76 9.64 -7.24 8.65
N LEU A 77 8.46 -7.21 8.04
CA LEU A 77 7.30 -6.53 8.60
C LEU A 77 6.78 -7.24 9.85
N GLU A 78 6.81 -8.56 9.87
CA GLU A 78 6.42 -9.34 11.06
C GLU A 78 7.29 -9.02 12.27
N ALA A 79 8.56 -8.69 12.05
CA ALA A 79 9.49 -8.33 13.11
C ALA A 79 9.28 -6.91 13.65
N MET A 80 8.51 -6.07 12.94
CA MET A 80 8.22 -4.71 13.38
C MET A 80 7.07 -4.70 14.39
N THR A 81 7.15 -3.81 15.38
CA THR A 81 6.03 -3.55 16.29
C THR A 81 5.05 -2.60 15.60
N ASP A 82 3.82 -2.50 16.13
CA ASP A 82 2.83 -1.57 15.59
C ASP A 82 3.33 -0.11 15.67
N GLU A 83 4.07 0.22 16.73
CA GLU A 83 4.65 1.54 16.91
C GLU A 83 5.74 1.85 15.88
N GLU A 84 6.49 0.83 15.46
CA GLU A 84 7.54 0.96 14.46
C GLU A 84 6.99 1.03 13.02
N PHE A 85 5.74 0.67 12.82
CA PHE A 85 5.12 0.54 11.50
C PHE A 85 4.72 1.91 10.93
N VAL A 86 5.73 2.69 10.57
CA VAL A 86 5.60 4.03 9.99
C VAL A 86 6.46 4.13 8.74
N THR A 87 6.13 5.07 7.87
CA THR A 87 6.80 5.27 6.57
C THR A 87 8.33 5.32 6.70
N GLU A 88 8.84 6.03 7.69
CA GLU A 88 10.27 6.19 7.92
C GLU A 88 10.99 4.86 8.19
N ASN A 89 10.29 3.91 8.81
CA ASN A 89 10.85 2.60 9.15
C ASN A 89 10.54 1.56 8.08
N ILE A 90 9.45 1.73 7.33
CA ILE A 90 9.05 0.79 6.27
C ILE A 90 10.01 0.87 5.09
N PHE A 91 10.39 2.07 4.68
CA PHE A 91 11.30 2.26 3.55
C PHE A 91 12.64 1.52 3.75
N PRO A 92 13.31 1.62 4.93
CA PRO A 92 14.51 0.84 5.19
C PRO A 92 14.32 -0.67 5.09
N GLN A 93 13.13 -1.20 5.40
CA GLN A 93 12.86 -2.62 5.27
C GLN A 93 12.86 -3.06 3.80
N ILE A 94 12.32 -2.23 2.91
CA ILE A 94 12.37 -2.51 1.47
C ILE A 94 13.82 -2.52 1.00
N LYS A 95 14.63 -1.58 1.44
CA LYS A 95 16.06 -1.53 1.13
C LYS A 95 16.81 -2.76 1.67
N ALA A 96 16.42 -3.23 2.84
CA ALA A 96 17.03 -4.43 3.42
C ALA A 96 16.70 -5.68 2.58
N VAL A 97 15.49 -5.78 2.04
CA VAL A 97 15.12 -6.87 1.13
C VAL A 97 15.99 -6.82 -0.13
N GLN A 98 16.21 -5.64 -0.69
CA GLN A 98 17.08 -5.46 -1.85
C GLN A 98 18.50 -5.97 -1.56
N LYS A 99 19.04 -5.62 -0.41
CA LYS A 99 20.38 -6.01 0.01
C LYS A 99 20.50 -7.51 0.26
N GLU A 100 19.47 -8.09 0.90
CA GLU A 100 19.44 -9.50 1.26
C GLU A 100 19.25 -10.42 0.06
N THR A 101 18.35 -10.06 -0.86
CA THR A 101 18.02 -10.89 -2.02
C THR A 101 18.81 -10.55 -3.27
N GLY A 102 19.39 -9.35 -3.34
CA GLY A 102 20.06 -8.85 -4.54
C GLY A 102 19.10 -8.40 -5.63
N ILE A 103 17.78 -8.44 -5.36
CA ILE A 103 16.75 -8.04 -6.31
C ILE A 103 16.49 -6.55 -6.13
N LYS A 104 16.46 -5.79 -7.22
CA LYS A 104 16.30 -4.33 -7.17
C LYS A 104 15.42 -3.82 -8.32
N GLY A 105 15.07 -2.52 -8.26
CA GLY A 105 14.28 -1.87 -9.30
C GLY A 105 12.88 -2.43 -9.38
N LYS A 106 12.38 -2.62 -10.59
CA LYS A 106 11.02 -3.10 -10.82
C LYS A 106 10.75 -4.47 -10.19
N ASN A 107 11.74 -5.35 -10.24
CA ASN A 107 11.61 -6.69 -9.67
C ASN A 107 11.45 -6.69 -8.15
N LEU A 108 11.87 -5.62 -7.49
CA LEU A 108 11.70 -5.44 -6.06
C LEU A 108 10.38 -4.72 -5.75
N PHE A 109 10.18 -3.54 -6.33
CA PHE A 109 9.08 -2.65 -5.96
C PHE A 109 7.72 -3.08 -6.52
N MET A 110 7.68 -3.56 -7.76
CA MET A 110 6.40 -3.93 -8.39
C MET A 110 5.70 -5.08 -7.69
N PRO A 111 6.37 -6.20 -7.36
CA PRO A 111 5.70 -7.27 -6.63
C PRO A 111 5.12 -6.82 -5.29
N ILE A 112 5.88 -6.02 -4.53
CA ILE A 112 5.42 -5.51 -3.25
C ILE A 112 4.19 -4.62 -3.44
N ARG A 113 4.27 -3.67 -4.39
CA ARG A 113 3.17 -2.74 -4.68
C ARG A 113 1.90 -3.49 -5.10
N ILE A 114 2.02 -4.45 -6.02
CA ILE A 114 0.89 -5.24 -6.49
C ILE A 114 0.29 -6.07 -5.35
N ALA A 115 1.12 -6.72 -4.55
CA ALA A 115 0.66 -7.55 -3.44
C ALA A 115 -0.14 -6.73 -2.42
N VAL A 116 0.28 -5.51 -2.11
CA VAL A 116 -0.37 -4.69 -1.08
C VAL A 116 -1.49 -3.82 -1.62
N SER A 117 -1.40 -3.35 -2.87
CA SER A 117 -2.39 -2.40 -3.43
C SER A 117 -3.19 -2.94 -4.61
N GLY A 118 -2.71 -4.00 -5.26
CA GLY A 118 -3.34 -4.53 -6.47
C GLY A 118 -3.08 -3.69 -7.71
N GLU A 119 -2.20 -2.70 -7.64
CA GLU A 119 -1.91 -1.77 -8.73
C GLU A 119 -0.42 -1.65 -8.97
N MET A 120 -0.02 -1.39 -10.22
CA MET A 120 1.38 -1.17 -10.57
C MET A 120 1.82 0.28 -10.36
N HIS A 121 0.88 1.19 -10.26
CA HIS A 121 1.13 2.62 -10.07
C HIS A 121 0.28 3.17 -8.94
N GLY A 122 0.73 4.24 -8.31
CA GLY A 122 0.00 4.87 -7.23
C GLY A 122 0.90 5.78 -6.41
N PRO A 123 0.43 6.19 -5.21
CA PRO A 123 1.25 6.97 -4.29
C PRO A 123 2.49 6.20 -3.85
N GLU A 124 3.41 6.86 -3.16
CA GLU A 124 4.64 6.23 -2.69
C GLU A 124 4.34 4.98 -1.86
N LEU A 125 5.08 3.92 -2.14
CA LEU A 125 4.83 2.60 -1.56
C LEU A 125 4.91 2.57 -0.02
N PRO A 126 5.95 3.13 0.62
CA PRO A 126 6.01 3.11 2.08
C PRO A 126 4.83 3.83 2.74
N ASN A 127 4.38 4.94 2.16
CA ASN A 127 3.24 5.70 2.67
C ASN A 127 1.95 4.89 2.56
N THR A 128 1.76 4.22 1.43
CA THR A 128 0.61 3.35 1.20
C THR A 128 0.58 2.20 2.23
N ILE A 129 1.72 1.59 2.48
CA ILE A 129 1.85 0.51 3.45
C ILE A 129 1.50 0.98 4.87
N GLU A 130 1.99 2.15 5.27
CA GLU A 130 1.66 2.71 6.59
C GLU A 130 0.16 2.91 6.76
N VAL A 131 -0.51 3.49 5.75
CA VAL A 131 -1.95 3.74 5.81
C VAL A 131 -2.76 2.45 5.84
N LEU A 132 -2.35 1.43 5.08
CA LEU A 132 -2.99 0.11 5.11
C LEU A 132 -2.92 -0.53 6.49
N GLY A 133 -1.80 -0.37 7.17
CA GLY A 133 -1.56 -0.99 8.47
C GLY A 133 -0.94 -2.37 8.37
N LYS A 134 -0.21 -2.74 9.40
CA LYS A 134 0.56 -3.99 9.45
C LYS A 134 -0.30 -5.24 9.19
N GLU A 135 -1.41 -5.36 9.88
CA GLU A 135 -2.28 -6.54 9.79
C GLU A 135 -2.79 -6.77 8.37
N LYS A 136 -3.30 -5.73 7.73
CA LYS A 136 -3.83 -5.82 6.37
C LYS A 136 -2.73 -6.12 5.36
N VAL A 137 -1.58 -5.48 5.50
CA VAL A 137 -0.43 -5.71 4.61
C VAL A 137 0.06 -7.15 4.73
N LEU A 138 0.21 -7.66 5.94
CA LEU A 138 0.65 -9.05 6.16
C LEU A 138 -0.37 -10.04 5.60
N SER A 139 -1.65 -9.79 5.77
CA SER A 139 -2.72 -10.63 5.21
C SER A 139 -2.62 -10.71 3.68
N ARG A 140 -2.38 -9.58 3.04
CA ARG A 140 -2.25 -9.53 1.57
C ARG A 140 -0.99 -10.21 1.07
N LEU A 141 0.13 -10.03 1.77
CA LEU A 141 1.39 -10.71 1.43
C LEU A 141 1.26 -12.23 1.58
N GLN A 142 0.56 -12.67 2.63
CA GLN A 142 0.33 -14.10 2.89
C GLN A 142 -0.34 -14.80 1.72
N LYS A 143 -1.17 -14.11 0.96
CA LYS A 143 -1.86 -14.66 -0.20
C LYS A 143 -0.89 -15.13 -1.30
N TYR A 144 0.30 -14.53 -1.37
CA TYR A 144 1.28 -14.77 -2.44
C TYR A 144 2.51 -15.58 -1.99
N VAL A 145 2.58 -15.97 -0.74
CA VAL A 145 3.74 -16.72 -0.21
C VAL A 145 3.34 -18.07 0.37
#